data_ff90ef59df841ca38448c85226ce6d27
#
_entry.id   ff90ef59df841ca38448c85226ce6d27
#
_cell.length_a   1.000
_cell.length_b   1.000
_cell.length_c   1.000
_cell.angle_alpha   90.00
_cell.angle_beta   90.00
_cell.angle_gamma   90.00
#
_symmetry.space_group_name_H-M   'P 1'
#
loop_
_entity.id
_entity.type
_entity.pdbx_description
1 polymer ?
#
loop_
_entity_poly.entity_id
_entity_poly.type
_entity_poly.pdbx_seq_one_letter_code
_entity_poly.pdbx_strand_id
1 'polypeptide(L)'
;ITLMQEAGEIGFIEPDLTEYRMPVEGGVLQIGFSTNMGNDEFQIESSPNVDLLNQNEGGRAVAKYGVRLNFLANPGDDSRSVDFMFTRKVDAKVMATVKLTQAGKLTPVDHTSDQSVRVLQTASEGNGIPIIIMGDGFTQQEIDDGGYAKTMNKACENIFTEEPIKSLSDYFDVYAVTAVSKSKDFTSGDKAVFRCKLEGGQSTAIEGDDKIVQAYMQCVKNINYDDALVIVILNTQVHAGTTYWYMNSQTNKGIDFAIAYC
;
A
#
# COMPACT_ATOMS: atom_id res chain seq x y z
N ILE A 1 -40.06 -27.93 -26.37
CA ILE A 1 -38.82 -27.17 -26.32
C ILE A 1 -38.67 -26.73 -24.86
N THR A 2 -37.78 -27.39 -24.12
CA THR A 2 -37.46 -27.03 -22.74
C THR A 2 -36.37 -25.97 -22.82
N LEU A 3 -36.73 -24.73 -22.54
CA LEU A 3 -35.75 -23.64 -22.35
C LEU A 3 -35.04 -23.92 -21.02
N MET A 4 -33.81 -24.40 -21.06
CA MET A 4 -32.93 -24.34 -19.91
C MET A 4 -32.41 -22.92 -19.82
N GLN A 5 -32.83 -22.19 -18.79
CA GLN A 5 -32.22 -20.95 -18.40
C GLN A 5 -30.95 -21.33 -17.64
N GLU A 6 -29.78 -21.02 -18.20
CA GLU A 6 -28.52 -21.10 -17.43
C GLU A 6 -28.65 -20.23 -16.18
N ALA A 7 -28.27 -20.79 -15.04
CA ALA A 7 -28.19 -20.01 -13.81
C ALA A 7 -27.16 -18.90 -14.08
N GLY A 8 -27.62 -17.64 -14.08
CA GLY A 8 -26.74 -16.49 -14.24
C GLY A 8 -25.66 -16.52 -13.17
N GLU A 9 -24.45 -16.14 -13.52
CA GLU A 9 -23.34 -16.02 -12.57
C GLU A 9 -23.80 -15.17 -11.36
N ILE A 10 -23.54 -15.69 -10.17
CA ILE A 10 -23.89 -14.96 -8.94
C ILE A 10 -22.94 -13.77 -8.85
N GLY A 11 -23.51 -12.56 -8.84
CA GLY A 11 -22.72 -11.34 -8.64
C GLY A 11 -21.99 -11.38 -7.30
N PHE A 12 -20.72 -10.96 -7.28
CA PHE A 12 -19.90 -10.83 -6.07
C PHE A 12 -19.19 -9.48 -6.03
N ILE A 13 -18.79 -9.06 -4.83
CA ILE A 13 -17.89 -7.94 -4.57
C ILE A 13 -16.92 -8.40 -3.49
N GLU A 14 -15.64 -8.35 -3.77
CA GLU A 14 -14.57 -8.79 -2.87
C GLU A 14 -13.58 -7.65 -2.66
N PRO A 15 -13.61 -6.96 -1.52
CA PRO A 15 -12.63 -5.94 -1.16
C PRO A 15 -11.24 -6.56 -0.96
N ASP A 16 -10.18 -5.82 -1.34
CA ASP A 16 -8.79 -6.25 -1.13
C ASP A 16 -8.46 -6.38 0.36
N LEU A 17 -9.05 -5.53 1.20
CA LEU A 17 -8.98 -5.59 2.66
C LEU A 17 -10.36 -5.32 3.26
N THR A 18 -10.66 -5.99 4.37
CA THR A 18 -11.92 -5.80 5.12
C THR A 18 -11.82 -4.76 6.23
N GLU A 19 -10.60 -4.33 6.57
CA GLU A 19 -10.36 -3.30 7.59
C GLU A 19 -9.26 -2.34 7.15
N TYR A 20 -9.49 -1.06 7.42
CA TYR A 20 -8.53 0.02 7.20
C TYR A 20 -8.42 0.90 8.45
N ARG A 21 -7.24 1.51 8.63
CA ARG A 21 -7.00 2.49 9.69
C ARG A 21 -6.60 3.82 9.07
N MET A 22 -7.11 4.90 9.65
CA MET A 22 -6.84 6.26 9.22
C MET A 22 -6.30 7.08 10.38
N PRO A 23 -5.36 8.00 10.13
CA PRO A 23 -4.87 8.92 11.15
C PRO A 23 -5.94 9.92 11.57
N VAL A 24 -5.69 10.61 12.69
CA VAL A 24 -6.62 11.60 13.25
C VAL A 24 -6.91 12.76 12.30
N GLU A 25 -5.94 13.17 11.50
CA GLU A 25 -6.06 14.26 10.51
C GLU A 25 -6.98 13.90 9.34
N GLY A 26 -7.28 12.61 9.16
CA GLY A 26 -7.99 12.12 7.98
C GLY A 26 -7.08 12.02 6.76
N GLY A 27 -7.66 12.24 5.60
CA GLY A 27 -6.95 12.19 4.32
C GLY A 27 -7.66 11.30 3.30
N VAL A 28 -7.00 11.04 2.18
CA VAL A 28 -7.56 10.22 1.10
C VAL A 28 -7.14 8.77 1.28
N LEU A 29 -8.13 7.87 1.29
CA LEU A 29 -7.95 6.42 1.28
C LEU A 29 -8.45 5.88 -0.07
N GLN A 30 -7.71 4.95 -0.64
CA GLN A 30 -8.17 4.15 -1.77
C GLN A 30 -8.48 2.73 -1.30
N ILE A 31 -9.72 2.26 -1.57
CA ILE A 31 -10.16 0.89 -1.31
C ILE A 31 -10.24 0.19 -2.66
N GLY A 32 -9.42 -0.84 -2.84
CA GLY A 32 -9.50 -1.73 -3.99
C GLY A 32 -10.52 -2.84 -3.76
N PHE A 33 -11.18 -3.30 -4.83
CA PHE A 33 -12.07 -4.46 -4.78
C PHE A 33 -12.20 -5.10 -6.17
N SER A 34 -12.54 -6.38 -6.20
CA SER A 34 -12.84 -7.14 -7.41
C SER A 34 -14.34 -7.43 -7.48
N THR A 35 -14.92 -7.37 -8.68
CA THR A 35 -16.33 -7.72 -8.90
C THR A 35 -16.58 -8.15 -10.34
N ASN A 36 -17.61 -8.99 -10.55
CA ASN A 36 -18.19 -9.30 -11.87
C ASN A 36 -19.50 -8.52 -12.14
N MET A 37 -19.83 -7.56 -11.28
CA MET A 37 -21.03 -6.71 -11.39
C MET A 37 -20.71 -5.40 -12.10
N GLY A 38 -21.65 -4.88 -12.87
CA GLY A 38 -21.58 -3.54 -13.47
C GLY A 38 -21.78 -2.43 -12.43
N ASN A 39 -21.26 -1.23 -12.70
CA ASN A 39 -21.41 -0.06 -11.81
C ASN A 39 -22.84 0.35 -11.55
N ASP A 40 -23.77 -0.01 -12.44
CA ASP A 40 -25.19 0.22 -12.32
C ASP A 40 -25.91 -0.81 -11.43
N GLU A 41 -25.26 -1.92 -11.10
CA GLU A 41 -25.84 -3.04 -10.34
C GLU A 41 -25.62 -2.95 -8.83
N PHE A 42 -24.64 -2.15 -8.38
CA PHE A 42 -24.39 -1.92 -6.96
C PHE A 42 -24.26 -0.45 -6.62
N GLN A 43 -24.37 -0.12 -5.38
CA GLN A 43 -24.10 1.21 -4.81
C GLN A 43 -23.17 1.08 -3.61
N ILE A 44 -22.51 2.18 -3.31
CA ILE A 44 -21.56 2.29 -2.22
C ILE A 44 -22.15 3.28 -1.22
N GLU A 45 -22.38 2.82 -0.01
CA GLU A 45 -22.88 3.64 1.08
C GLU A 45 -21.72 4.01 2.02
N SER A 46 -21.62 5.30 2.32
CA SER A 46 -20.60 5.84 3.21
C SER A 46 -21.23 6.69 4.32
N SER A 47 -20.47 6.90 5.38
CA SER A 47 -20.86 7.79 6.48
C SER A 47 -20.80 9.27 6.08
N PRO A 48 -21.56 10.15 6.76
CA PRO A 48 -21.52 11.61 6.52
C PRO A 48 -20.14 12.26 6.68
N ASN A 49 -19.15 11.60 7.28
CA ASN A 49 -17.79 12.11 7.44
C ASN A 49 -16.82 11.63 6.34
N VAL A 50 -17.35 10.99 5.28
CA VAL A 50 -16.56 10.39 4.22
C VAL A 50 -17.15 10.79 2.88
N ASP A 51 -16.37 11.46 2.05
CA ASP A 51 -16.76 11.86 0.70
C ASP A 51 -16.27 10.81 -0.31
N LEU A 52 -17.19 10.33 -1.15
CA LEU A 52 -16.83 9.49 -2.29
C LEU A 52 -16.27 10.36 -3.41
N LEU A 53 -14.98 10.27 -3.68
CA LEU A 53 -14.30 11.09 -4.67
C LEU A 53 -14.36 10.51 -6.09
N ASN A 54 -14.20 9.19 -6.21
CA ASN A 54 -14.13 8.53 -7.52
C ASN A 54 -14.45 7.04 -7.41
N GLN A 55 -15.08 6.51 -8.46
CA GLN A 55 -15.28 5.08 -8.67
C GLN A 55 -14.90 4.79 -10.13
N ASN A 56 -13.93 3.89 -10.35
CA ASN A 56 -13.51 3.53 -11.70
C ASN A 56 -14.60 2.73 -12.41
N GLU A 57 -14.81 3.00 -13.70
CA GLU A 57 -15.74 2.24 -14.54
C GLU A 57 -15.03 1.01 -15.11
N GLY A 58 -15.69 -0.13 -15.10
CA GLY A 58 -15.17 -1.39 -15.65
C GLY A 58 -16.22 -2.18 -16.42
N GLY A 59 -15.77 -3.14 -17.20
CA GLY A 59 -16.60 -4.01 -18.03
C GLY A 59 -17.05 -5.30 -17.34
N ARG A 60 -17.84 -6.15 -18.03
CA ARG A 60 -18.48 -7.37 -17.50
C ARG A 60 -17.57 -8.56 -17.17
N ALA A 61 -16.25 -8.50 -17.39
CA ALA A 61 -15.31 -9.47 -16.85
C ALA A 61 -15.01 -9.17 -15.38
N VAL A 62 -14.47 -10.14 -14.63
CA VAL A 62 -13.98 -9.83 -13.26
C VAL A 62 -12.97 -8.70 -13.38
N ALA A 63 -13.34 -7.54 -12.87
CA ALA A 63 -12.54 -6.33 -12.97
C ALA A 63 -12.14 -5.85 -11.59
N LYS A 64 -10.94 -5.30 -11.48
CA LYS A 64 -10.47 -4.62 -10.28
C LYS A 64 -10.87 -3.14 -10.35
N TYR A 65 -11.39 -2.66 -9.26
CA TYR A 65 -11.86 -1.30 -9.11
C TYR A 65 -11.24 -0.64 -7.90
N GLY A 66 -11.21 0.67 -7.90
CA GLY A 66 -10.82 1.46 -6.75
C GLY A 66 -11.87 2.50 -6.39
N VAL A 67 -12.15 2.64 -5.12
CA VAL A 67 -12.95 3.74 -4.56
C VAL A 67 -12.02 4.65 -3.78
N ARG A 68 -12.02 5.93 -4.11
CA ARG A 68 -11.29 6.95 -3.35
C ARG A 68 -12.23 7.64 -2.40
N LEU A 69 -11.88 7.63 -1.13
CA LEU A 69 -12.64 8.22 -0.05
C LEU A 69 -11.81 9.32 0.60
N ASN A 70 -12.43 10.46 0.87
CA ASN A 70 -11.82 11.52 1.66
C ASN A 70 -12.39 11.52 3.06
N PHE A 71 -11.54 11.30 4.04
CA PHE A 71 -11.87 11.34 5.46
C PHE A 71 -11.60 12.71 6.03
N LEU A 72 -12.58 13.31 6.65
CA LEU A 72 -12.39 14.52 7.43
C LEU A 72 -11.63 14.19 8.73
N ALA A 73 -10.87 15.17 9.25
CA ALA A 73 -10.20 15.03 10.53
C ALA A 73 -11.17 14.60 11.64
N ASN A 74 -10.68 13.76 12.56
CA ASN A 74 -11.43 13.40 13.76
C ASN A 74 -11.11 14.43 14.88
N PRO A 75 -12.03 15.34 15.23
CA PRO A 75 -11.77 16.33 16.24
C PRO A 75 -11.87 15.78 17.68
N GLY A 76 -12.40 14.55 17.83
CA GLY A 76 -12.61 13.88 19.11
C GLY A 76 -11.35 13.26 19.69
N ASP A 77 -11.40 12.97 20.97
CA ASP A 77 -10.31 12.32 21.69
C ASP A 77 -10.31 10.79 21.44
N ASP A 78 -11.47 10.22 21.17
CA ASP A 78 -11.64 8.79 20.94
C ASP A 78 -11.55 8.45 19.44
N SER A 79 -11.13 7.21 19.15
CA SER A 79 -11.22 6.66 17.79
C SER A 79 -12.68 6.51 17.36
N ARG A 80 -12.94 6.66 16.07
CA ARG A 80 -14.26 6.41 15.48
C ARG A 80 -14.18 5.35 14.39
N SER A 81 -15.24 4.55 14.26
CA SER A 81 -15.34 3.54 13.20
C SER A 81 -16.54 3.82 12.31
N VAL A 82 -16.39 3.47 11.05
CA VAL A 82 -17.41 3.59 10.02
C VAL A 82 -17.40 2.30 9.20
N ASP A 83 -18.57 1.77 8.93
CA ASP A 83 -18.73 0.67 7.99
C ASP A 83 -19.04 1.23 6.61
N PHE A 84 -18.23 0.83 5.63
CA PHE A 84 -18.39 1.15 4.24
C PHE A 84 -18.98 -0.06 3.53
N MET A 85 -20.22 0.08 3.02
CA MET A 85 -21.00 -1.04 2.53
C MET A 85 -21.15 -0.99 1.01
N PHE A 86 -20.91 -2.12 0.37
CA PHE A 86 -21.26 -2.38 -1.02
C PHE A 86 -22.62 -3.08 -1.05
N THR A 87 -23.63 -2.41 -1.60
CA THR A 87 -25.02 -2.89 -1.57
C THR A 87 -25.51 -3.10 -3.00
N ARG A 88 -26.07 -4.28 -3.27
CA ARG A 88 -26.68 -4.58 -4.58
C ARG A 88 -28.00 -3.82 -4.72
N LYS A 89 -28.15 -3.09 -5.84
CA LYS A 89 -29.29 -2.18 -6.04
C LYS A 89 -30.64 -2.90 -6.19
N VAL A 90 -30.65 -4.10 -6.78
CA VAL A 90 -31.89 -4.79 -7.13
C VAL A 90 -32.68 -5.26 -5.90
N ASP A 91 -32.02 -5.60 -4.82
CA ASP A 91 -32.63 -6.17 -3.60
C ASP A 91 -32.08 -5.59 -2.30
N ALA A 92 -31.26 -4.55 -2.39
CA ALA A 92 -30.60 -3.88 -1.27
C ALA A 92 -29.74 -4.85 -0.39
N LYS A 93 -29.28 -5.95 -0.98
CA LYS A 93 -28.44 -6.91 -0.27
C LYS A 93 -27.04 -6.35 -0.09
N VAL A 94 -26.53 -6.35 1.14
CA VAL A 94 -25.12 -6.03 1.42
C VAL A 94 -24.26 -7.17 0.87
N MET A 95 -23.38 -6.84 -0.07
CA MET A 95 -22.49 -7.77 -0.75
C MET A 95 -21.13 -7.88 -0.05
N ALA A 96 -20.63 -6.74 0.45
CA ALA A 96 -19.41 -6.67 1.22
C ALA A 96 -19.45 -5.48 2.18
N THR A 97 -18.70 -5.58 3.28
CA THR A 97 -18.52 -4.52 4.25
C THR A 97 -17.03 -4.34 4.53
N VAL A 98 -16.57 -3.09 4.52
CA VAL A 98 -15.21 -2.71 4.89
C VAL A 98 -15.29 -1.83 6.11
N LYS A 99 -14.61 -2.21 7.19
CA LYS A 99 -14.53 -1.43 8.42
C LYS A 99 -13.38 -0.41 8.31
N LEU A 100 -13.71 0.83 8.58
CA LEU A 100 -12.77 1.95 8.59
C LEU A 100 -12.69 2.49 10.02
N THR A 101 -11.51 2.46 10.61
CA THR A 101 -11.28 3.01 11.96
C THR A 101 -10.35 4.20 11.84
N GLN A 102 -10.79 5.37 12.31
CA GLN A 102 -9.99 6.58 12.38
C GLN A 102 -9.55 6.84 13.82
N ALA A 103 -8.27 7.11 14.01
CA ALA A 103 -7.71 7.48 15.31
C ALA A 103 -8.39 8.73 15.89
N GLY A 104 -8.49 8.79 17.20
CA GLY A 104 -8.78 10.02 17.95
C GLY A 104 -7.50 10.63 18.51
N LYS A 105 -7.57 11.85 19.04
CA LYS A 105 -6.41 12.56 19.58
C LYS A 105 -5.73 11.83 20.74
N LEU A 106 -6.50 11.09 21.55
CA LEU A 106 -6.00 10.30 22.68
C LEU A 106 -5.88 8.81 22.38
N THR A 107 -5.99 8.39 21.10
CA THR A 107 -5.80 6.99 20.75
C THR A 107 -4.38 6.57 21.14
N PRO A 108 -4.20 5.54 21.97
CA PRO A 108 -2.88 5.07 22.33
C PRO A 108 -2.07 4.71 21.09
N VAL A 109 -0.79 5.07 21.10
CA VAL A 109 0.13 4.71 20.01
C VAL A 109 0.23 3.19 19.93
N ASP A 110 -0.26 2.63 18.83
CA ASP A 110 -0.19 1.19 18.59
C ASP A 110 1.18 0.86 17.98
N HIS A 111 2.13 0.45 18.83
CA HIS A 111 3.47 0.02 18.40
C HIS A 111 3.47 -1.28 17.59
N THR A 112 2.31 -1.90 17.36
CA THR A 112 2.18 -3.13 16.57
C THR A 112 2.25 -2.90 15.06
N SER A 113 2.32 -1.65 14.61
CA SER A 113 2.42 -1.33 13.18
C SER A 113 3.77 -1.66 12.54
N ASP A 114 4.84 -1.83 13.32
CA ASP A 114 6.13 -2.25 12.79
C ASP A 114 6.02 -3.61 12.09
N GLN A 115 6.65 -3.73 10.91
CA GLN A 115 6.56 -4.89 10.04
C GLN A 115 5.16 -5.18 9.45
N SER A 116 4.19 -4.30 9.66
CA SER A 116 2.89 -4.43 8.98
C SER A 116 3.03 -4.22 7.48
N VAL A 117 2.26 -4.99 6.70
CA VAL A 117 2.27 -4.96 5.24
C VAL A 117 0.96 -4.36 4.74
N ARG A 118 1.06 -3.42 3.81
CA ARG A 118 -0.07 -2.83 3.11
C ARG A 118 0.11 -2.98 1.61
N VAL A 119 -0.91 -3.49 0.92
CA VAL A 119 -0.94 -3.53 -0.55
C VAL A 119 -1.26 -2.13 -1.06
N LEU A 120 -0.41 -1.58 -1.93
CA LEU A 120 -0.60 -0.28 -2.60
C LEU A 120 -1.17 -0.47 -4.00
N GLN A 121 -0.74 -1.52 -4.68
CA GLN A 121 -1.21 -1.88 -6.02
C GLN A 121 -1.16 -3.40 -6.17
N THR A 122 -2.10 -3.96 -6.92
CA THR A 122 -2.07 -5.36 -7.34
C THR A 122 -2.02 -5.42 -8.85
N ALA A 123 -1.17 -6.29 -9.38
CA ALA A 123 -1.07 -6.53 -10.81
C ALA A 123 -2.42 -7.00 -11.39
N SER A 124 -2.79 -6.48 -12.56
CA SER A 124 -3.93 -6.94 -13.34
C SER A 124 -3.51 -7.84 -14.50
N GLU A 125 -2.21 -7.89 -14.79
CA GLU A 125 -1.61 -8.68 -15.84
C GLU A 125 -0.46 -9.54 -15.31
N GLY A 126 -0.29 -10.74 -15.84
CA GLY A 126 0.80 -11.65 -15.46
C GLY A 126 0.67 -12.22 -14.05
N ASN A 127 1.82 -12.52 -13.43
CA ASN A 127 1.89 -13.11 -12.08
C ASN A 127 2.21 -12.08 -10.98
N GLY A 128 2.31 -10.81 -11.34
CA GLY A 128 2.73 -9.74 -10.44
C GLY A 128 4.25 -9.73 -10.19
N ILE A 129 4.91 -8.66 -10.60
CA ILE A 129 6.33 -8.41 -10.28
C ILE A 129 6.35 -7.60 -8.98
N PRO A 130 6.95 -8.10 -7.89
CA PRO A 130 6.84 -7.44 -6.61
C PRO A 130 7.74 -6.21 -6.50
N ILE A 131 7.16 -5.08 -6.10
CA ILE A 131 7.86 -3.89 -5.65
C ILE A 131 7.52 -3.69 -4.17
N ILE A 132 8.54 -3.60 -3.31
CA ILE A 132 8.38 -3.44 -1.88
C ILE A 132 8.97 -2.11 -1.46
N ILE A 133 8.11 -1.21 -0.96
CA ILE A 133 8.52 0.13 -0.52
C ILE A 133 8.57 0.16 1.00
N MET A 134 9.66 0.68 1.55
CA MET A 134 9.88 0.85 2.98
C MET A 134 10.40 2.25 3.25
N GLY A 135 10.27 2.71 4.50
CA GLY A 135 10.82 4.01 4.90
C GLY A 135 11.83 3.87 6.00
N ASP A 136 12.98 4.56 5.90
CA ASP A 136 13.93 4.70 6.99
C ASP A 136 13.87 6.10 7.62
N GLY A 137 14.06 6.19 8.94
CA GLY A 137 14.00 7.44 9.67
C GLY A 137 12.58 7.94 9.97
N PHE A 138 11.55 7.13 9.77
CA PHE A 138 10.17 7.45 10.19
C PHE A 138 9.94 6.99 11.62
N THR A 139 9.57 7.92 12.47
CA THR A 139 9.23 7.65 13.87
C THR A 139 7.81 7.10 13.99
N GLN A 140 7.50 6.46 15.12
CA GLN A 140 6.15 5.99 15.40
C GLN A 140 5.11 7.13 15.26
N GLN A 141 5.43 8.33 15.74
CA GLN A 141 4.55 9.48 15.61
C GLN A 141 4.20 9.78 14.13
N GLU A 142 5.19 9.76 13.23
CA GLU A 142 4.94 10.02 11.80
C GLU A 142 4.17 8.89 11.09
N ILE A 143 4.25 7.69 11.65
CA ILE A 143 3.43 6.57 11.19
C ILE A 143 1.98 6.79 11.64
N ASP A 144 1.76 7.13 12.90
CA ASP A 144 0.44 7.37 13.48
C ASP A 144 -0.25 8.59 12.85
N ASP A 145 0.51 9.66 12.60
CA ASP A 145 0.04 10.88 11.94
C ASP A 145 -0.21 10.69 10.41
N GLY A 146 0.08 9.51 9.88
CA GLY A 146 -0.12 9.18 8.46
C GLY A 146 0.95 9.73 7.51
N GLY A 147 1.98 10.40 8.01
CA GLY A 147 3.09 10.91 7.22
C GLY A 147 3.82 9.82 6.44
N TYR A 148 4.07 8.69 7.10
CA TYR A 148 4.62 7.49 6.48
C TYR A 148 3.75 6.99 5.33
N ALA A 149 2.47 6.77 5.60
CA ALA A 149 1.52 6.25 4.61
C ALA A 149 1.41 7.17 3.39
N LYS A 150 1.40 8.50 3.60
CA LYS A 150 1.39 9.50 2.53
C LYS A 150 2.66 9.42 1.67
N THR A 151 3.83 9.26 2.31
CA THR A 151 5.11 9.14 1.60
C THR A 151 5.15 7.86 0.76
N MET A 152 4.73 6.71 1.31
CA MET A 152 4.71 5.44 0.58
C MET A 152 3.74 5.47 -0.61
N ASN A 153 2.56 6.08 -0.46
CA ASN A 153 1.61 6.27 -1.56
C ASN A 153 2.22 7.14 -2.66
N LYS A 154 2.84 8.26 -2.29
CA LYS A 154 3.49 9.14 -3.26
C LYS A 154 4.64 8.46 -3.99
N ALA A 155 5.42 7.65 -3.28
CA ALA A 155 6.48 6.86 -3.89
C ALA A 155 5.94 5.85 -4.90
N CYS A 156 4.87 5.15 -4.56
CA CYS A 156 4.17 4.25 -5.47
C CYS A 156 3.68 4.99 -6.72
N GLU A 157 3.05 6.15 -6.57
CA GLU A 157 2.62 6.99 -7.70
C GLU A 157 3.80 7.39 -8.59
N ASN A 158 4.91 7.81 -7.98
CA ASN A 158 6.10 8.27 -8.71
C ASN A 158 6.78 7.17 -9.53
N ILE A 159 6.76 5.90 -9.08
CA ILE A 159 7.34 4.78 -9.83
C ILE A 159 6.72 4.68 -11.23
N PHE A 160 5.44 4.98 -11.38
CA PHE A 160 4.70 4.82 -12.62
C PHE A 160 4.50 6.13 -13.41
N THR A 161 5.36 7.13 -13.20
CA THR A 161 5.28 8.39 -13.95
C THR A 161 5.99 8.35 -15.30
N GLU A 162 7.08 7.58 -15.39
CA GLU A 162 7.98 7.58 -16.55
C GLU A 162 7.95 6.27 -17.33
N GLU A 163 8.12 6.37 -18.65
CA GLU A 163 8.25 5.21 -19.52
C GLU A 163 9.63 4.52 -19.34
N PRO A 164 9.72 3.21 -19.45
CA PRO A 164 8.67 2.25 -19.84
C PRO A 164 7.81 1.74 -18.69
N ILE A 165 8.13 2.06 -17.43
CA ILE A 165 7.46 1.50 -16.24
C ILE A 165 5.99 1.91 -16.20
N LYS A 166 5.67 3.12 -16.64
CA LYS A 166 4.30 3.62 -16.75
C LYS A 166 3.41 2.71 -17.60
N SER A 167 3.86 2.35 -18.80
CA SER A 167 3.11 1.44 -19.69
C SER A 167 3.07 0.00 -19.21
N LEU A 168 3.89 -0.36 -18.23
CA LEU A 168 3.98 -1.70 -17.66
C LEU A 168 3.36 -1.78 -16.26
N SER A 169 2.69 -0.72 -15.80
CA SER A 169 2.15 -0.63 -14.44
C SER A 169 1.27 -1.82 -14.05
N ASP A 170 0.50 -2.36 -14.99
CA ASP A 170 -0.42 -3.47 -14.79
C ASP A 170 0.26 -4.81 -14.43
N TYR A 171 1.58 -4.90 -14.58
CA TYR A 171 2.36 -6.10 -14.26
C TYR A 171 2.95 -6.10 -12.85
N PHE A 172 2.78 -5.04 -12.07
CA PHE A 172 3.44 -4.90 -10.77
C PHE A 172 2.48 -5.01 -9.60
N ASP A 173 2.89 -5.81 -8.61
CA ASP A 173 2.34 -5.79 -7.25
C ASP A 173 3.18 -4.86 -6.39
N VAL A 174 2.57 -3.87 -5.76
CA VAL A 174 3.29 -2.91 -4.91
C VAL A 174 2.84 -3.02 -3.47
N TYR A 175 3.80 -3.21 -2.58
CA TYR A 175 3.60 -3.36 -1.15
C TYR A 175 4.33 -2.26 -0.40
N ALA A 176 3.74 -1.76 0.69
CA ALA A 176 4.45 -0.96 1.68
C ALA A 176 4.64 -1.79 2.95
N VAL A 177 5.86 -1.85 3.46
CA VAL A 177 6.18 -2.50 4.74
C VAL A 177 6.56 -1.42 5.74
N THR A 178 5.81 -1.33 6.83
CA THR A 178 6.06 -0.32 7.85
C THR A 178 7.34 -0.63 8.63
N ALA A 179 8.19 0.36 8.77
CA ALA A 179 9.42 0.26 9.53
C ALA A 179 9.54 1.46 10.50
N VAL A 180 9.61 1.15 11.80
CA VAL A 180 9.60 2.15 12.87
C VAL A 180 11.02 2.48 13.28
N SER A 181 11.47 3.69 13.02
CA SER A 181 12.76 4.22 13.45
C SER A 181 12.67 4.96 14.78
N LYS A 182 13.76 4.96 15.56
CA LYS A 182 13.84 5.72 16.81
C LYS A 182 13.91 7.24 16.57
N SER A 183 14.50 7.66 15.45
CA SER A 183 14.58 9.05 15.03
C SER A 183 14.92 9.19 13.54
N LYS A 184 14.88 10.44 13.03
CA LYS A 184 15.30 10.82 11.67
C LYS A 184 16.80 11.06 11.53
N ASP A 185 17.61 10.63 12.49
CA ASP A 185 19.04 10.94 12.49
C ASP A 185 19.80 9.89 11.68
N PHE A 186 20.24 10.28 10.50
CA PHE A 186 21.06 9.49 9.59
C PHE A 186 22.57 9.67 9.82
N THR A 187 22.98 10.43 10.85
CA THR A 187 24.41 10.67 11.13
C THR A 187 25.04 9.56 11.96
N SER A 188 24.24 8.84 12.74
CA SER A 188 24.69 7.85 13.72
C SER A 188 24.04 6.48 13.51
N GLY A 189 23.98 5.91 12.37
CA GLY A 189 23.59 4.53 12.01
C GLY A 189 22.71 3.65 12.94
N ASP A 190 22.46 4.07 14.19
CA ASP A 190 21.80 3.24 15.21
C ASP A 190 20.35 3.67 15.51
N LYS A 191 19.90 4.79 14.93
CA LYS A 191 18.61 5.38 15.26
C LYS A 191 17.56 5.15 14.17
N ALA A 192 17.98 5.09 12.92
CA ALA A 192 17.15 4.67 11.80
C ALA A 192 17.13 3.13 11.72
N VAL A 193 16.00 2.53 11.37
CA VAL A 193 15.81 1.07 11.44
C VAL A 193 16.73 0.31 10.50
N PHE A 194 16.91 0.81 9.26
CA PHE A 194 17.79 0.21 8.26
C PHE A 194 19.21 0.77 8.32
N ARG A 195 19.51 1.61 9.33
CA ARG A 195 20.82 2.20 9.55
C ARG A 195 21.35 2.98 8.35
N CYS A 196 20.44 3.54 7.54
CA CYS A 196 20.84 4.31 6.39
C CYS A 196 21.66 5.53 6.78
N LYS A 197 22.69 5.80 6.01
CA LYS A 197 23.55 6.98 6.12
C LYS A 197 24.09 7.36 4.76
N LEU A 198 24.48 8.63 4.61
CA LEU A 198 25.24 9.08 3.44
C LEU A 198 26.66 8.57 3.55
N GLU A 199 27.16 7.91 2.53
CA GLU A 199 28.55 7.44 2.45
C GLU A 199 29.52 8.62 2.60
N GLY A 200 30.45 8.51 3.56
CA GLY A 200 31.37 9.61 3.87
C GLY A 200 30.71 10.88 4.41
N GLY A 201 29.41 10.84 4.75
CA GLY A 201 28.67 11.94 5.38
C GLY A 201 28.24 13.07 4.48
N GLN A 202 28.69 13.14 3.22
CA GLN A 202 28.37 14.20 2.26
C GLN A 202 28.19 13.70 0.81
N SER A 203 28.32 12.40 0.58
CA SER A 203 28.09 11.78 -0.72
C SER A 203 26.59 11.71 -1.05
N THR A 204 26.26 11.64 -2.35
CA THR A 204 24.91 11.25 -2.79
C THR A 204 24.68 9.74 -2.73
N ALA A 205 25.70 8.95 -2.39
CA ALA A 205 25.57 7.53 -2.18
C ALA A 205 24.99 7.25 -0.77
N ILE A 206 24.12 6.26 -0.69
CA ILE A 206 23.47 5.83 0.55
C ILE A 206 23.96 4.42 0.86
N GLU A 207 24.42 4.21 2.10
CA GLU A 207 24.67 2.90 2.67
C GLU A 207 23.52 2.55 3.62
N GLY A 208 23.12 1.28 3.67
CA GLY A 208 22.15 0.75 4.62
C GLY A 208 22.53 -0.66 5.08
N ASP A 209 21.82 -1.20 6.06
CA ASP A 209 21.97 -2.58 6.50
C ASP A 209 21.01 -3.49 5.71
N ASP A 210 21.53 -4.02 4.60
CA ASP A 210 20.74 -4.86 3.66
C ASP A 210 20.16 -6.11 4.34
N LYS A 211 20.77 -6.61 5.40
CA LYS A 211 20.24 -7.78 6.15
C LYS A 211 18.94 -7.41 6.87
N ILE A 212 18.89 -6.22 7.43
CA ILE A 212 17.67 -5.73 8.08
C ILE A 212 16.60 -5.47 7.02
N VAL A 213 16.95 -4.83 5.89
CA VAL A 213 16.03 -4.60 4.77
C VAL A 213 15.45 -5.93 4.26
N GLN A 214 16.29 -6.95 4.07
CA GLN A 214 15.83 -8.28 3.64
C GLN A 214 14.90 -8.93 4.67
N ALA A 215 15.14 -8.76 5.97
CA ALA A 215 14.25 -9.27 7.00
C ALA A 215 12.85 -8.62 6.94
N TYR A 216 12.78 -7.32 6.65
CA TYR A 216 11.51 -6.61 6.45
C TYR A 216 10.85 -6.99 5.12
N MET A 217 11.61 -7.19 4.04
CA MET A 217 11.10 -7.70 2.77
C MET A 217 10.33 -9.02 2.97
N GLN A 218 10.83 -9.91 3.83
CA GLN A 218 10.21 -11.20 4.12
C GLN A 218 8.87 -11.09 4.90
N CYS A 219 8.45 -9.90 5.32
CA CYS A 219 7.12 -9.69 5.89
C CYS A 219 6.02 -9.83 4.82
N VAL A 220 6.33 -9.50 3.55
CA VAL A 220 5.42 -9.72 2.42
C VAL A 220 5.43 -11.21 2.09
N LYS A 221 4.28 -11.88 2.20
CA LYS A 221 4.17 -13.33 1.99
C LYS A 221 3.67 -13.65 0.58
N ASN A 222 3.96 -14.87 0.13
CA ASN A 222 3.46 -15.44 -1.13
C ASN A 222 3.90 -14.68 -2.40
N ILE A 223 5.09 -14.09 -2.39
CA ILE A 223 5.71 -13.44 -3.54
C ILE A 223 6.99 -14.17 -3.94
N ASN A 224 7.43 -13.96 -5.18
CA ASN A 224 8.76 -14.38 -5.61
C ASN A 224 9.78 -13.30 -5.24
N TYR A 225 10.59 -13.56 -4.21
CA TYR A 225 11.59 -12.60 -3.74
C TYR A 225 12.73 -12.39 -4.75
N ASP A 226 13.02 -13.39 -5.61
CA ASP A 226 14.09 -13.32 -6.60
C ASP A 226 13.80 -12.31 -7.72
N ASP A 227 12.53 -11.92 -7.89
CA ASP A 227 12.11 -10.91 -8.86
C ASP A 227 11.79 -9.56 -8.20
N ALA A 228 12.05 -9.42 -6.89
CA ALA A 228 11.60 -8.26 -6.14
C ALA A 228 12.51 -7.03 -6.32
N LEU A 229 11.91 -5.87 -6.52
CA LEU A 229 12.54 -4.58 -6.33
C LEU A 229 12.18 -4.03 -4.94
N VAL A 230 13.17 -3.82 -4.10
CA VAL A 230 12.99 -3.17 -2.80
C VAL A 230 13.42 -1.71 -2.89
N ILE A 231 12.57 -0.80 -2.43
CA ILE A 231 12.84 0.64 -2.42
C ILE A 231 12.79 1.10 -0.96
N VAL A 232 13.91 1.64 -0.47
CA VAL A 232 14.03 2.23 0.87
C VAL A 232 14.08 3.74 0.75
N ILE A 233 13.06 4.42 1.26
CA ILE A 233 12.93 5.88 1.20
C ILE A 233 13.40 6.49 2.51
N LEU A 234 14.39 7.35 2.45
CA LEU A 234 14.89 8.07 3.60
C LEU A 234 14.02 9.28 3.92
N ASN A 235 13.61 9.42 5.17
CA ASN A 235 12.87 10.58 5.66
C ASN A 235 13.79 11.80 5.82
N THR A 236 14.30 12.30 4.69
CA THR A 236 15.23 13.43 4.62
C THR A 236 14.90 14.34 3.44
N GLN A 237 15.44 15.57 3.48
CA GLN A 237 15.39 16.50 2.35
C GLN A 237 16.67 16.44 1.47
N VAL A 238 17.60 15.57 1.82
CA VAL A 238 18.83 15.39 1.04
C VAL A 238 18.49 14.61 -0.21
N HIS A 239 18.94 15.13 -1.37
CA HIS A 239 18.78 14.43 -2.64
C HIS A 239 19.96 13.47 -2.85
N ALA A 240 19.69 12.18 -2.65
CA ALA A 240 20.66 11.12 -2.77
C ALA A 240 19.98 9.83 -3.27
N GLY A 241 20.77 8.89 -3.81
CA GLY A 241 20.23 7.59 -4.20
C GLY A 241 21.33 6.61 -4.57
N THR A 242 21.13 5.34 -4.22
CA THR A 242 22.03 4.24 -4.55
C THR A 242 21.27 2.95 -4.73
N THR A 243 21.62 2.15 -5.73
CA THR A 243 21.01 0.84 -5.96
C THR A 243 22.06 -0.26 -5.86
N TYR A 244 21.78 -1.25 -5.06
CA TYR A 244 22.58 -2.47 -4.91
C TYR A 244 21.86 -3.65 -5.58
N TRP A 245 22.62 -4.46 -6.31
CA TRP A 245 22.15 -5.60 -7.06
C TRP A 245 22.66 -6.88 -6.41
N TYR A 246 21.77 -7.81 -6.17
CA TYR A 246 22.07 -9.12 -5.61
C TYR A 246 21.99 -10.18 -6.68
N MET A 247 23.04 -10.98 -6.82
CA MET A 247 23.13 -12.03 -7.83
C MET A 247 23.10 -13.39 -7.16
N ASN A 248 22.27 -14.29 -7.69
CA ASN A 248 22.29 -15.67 -7.27
C ASN A 248 23.54 -16.38 -7.80
N SER A 249 24.52 -16.55 -6.93
CA SER A 249 25.79 -17.19 -7.28
C SER A 249 25.64 -18.72 -7.59
N GLN A 250 24.52 -19.32 -7.23
CA GLN A 250 24.27 -20.75 -7.43
C GLN A 250 23.58 -21.06 -8.77
N THR A 251 22.74 -20.16 -9.27
CA THR A 251 21.92 -20.41 -10.46
C THR A 251 22.45 -19.81 -11.73
N ASN A 252 23.40 -18.87 -11.64
CA ASN A 252 23.94 -18.09 -12.78
C ASN A 252 22.86 -17.41 -13.64
N LYS A 253 21.67 -17.16 -13.06
CA LYS A 253 20.47 -16.65 -13.75
C LYS A 253 20.36 -15.13 -13.75
N GLY A 254 21.43 -14.40 -13.41
CA GLY A 254 21.42 -12.94 -13.39
C GLY A 254 21.11 -12.34 -12.02
N ILE A 255 20.38 -11.23 -12.00
CA ILE A 255 20.04 -10.49 -10.77
C ILE A 255 18.84 -11.15 -10.11
N ASP A 256 18.96 -11.53 -8.82
CA ASP A 256 17.86 -12.10 -8.06
C ASP A 256 16.92 -10.98 -7.58
N PHE A 257 17.45 -9.97 -6.92
CA PHE A 257 16.68 -8.81 -6.46
C PHE A 257 17.56 -7.57 -6.36
N ALA A 258 16.93 -6.41 -6.21
CA ALA A 258 17.64 -5.16 -6.04
C ALA A 258 17.10 -4.39 -4.83
N ILE A 259 17.99 -3.64 -4.15
CA ILE A 259 17.63 -2.68 -3.11
C ILE A 259 18.03 -1.29 -3.60
N ALA A 260 17.06 -0.40 -3.77
CA ALA A 260 17.26 1.00 -4.08
C ALA A 260 17.01 1.86 -2.85
N TYR A 261 18.00 2.63 -2.46
CA TYR A 261 17.88 3.64 -1.39
C TYR A 261 17.67 5.01 -2.03
N CYS A 262 16.65 5.78 -1.59
CA CYS A 262 16.25 7.08 -2.18
C CYS A 262 15.99 8.14 -1.11
#